data_f0bda5f99c6a4773c639718e488316cc
#
_entry.id   f0bda5f99c6a4773c639718e488316cc
#
_cell.length_a   1.000
_cell.length_b   1.000
_cell.length_c   1.000
_cell.angle_alpha   90.00
_cell.angle_beta   90.00
_cell.angle_gamma   90.00
#
_symmetry.space_group_name_H-M   'P 1'
#
loop_
_entity.id
_entity.type
_entity.pdbx_description
1 polymer ?
#
loop_
_entity_poly.entity_id
_entity_poly.type
_entity_poly.pdbx_seq_one_letter_code
_entity_poly.pdbx_strand_id
1 'polypeptide(L)'
;MINEIKDVLFEQGADVVRFVDISSFPKEQTLGFEKAILFCMVLSKEYIIDSRNDKPIDWENDEYLLKEHMVEKLADWLADYIHCKGFQAHSQSGENNKRNGYIEQAYIDPELQEGISVIPQKAVARVGGLGFIGKSNLFVTEEYGSAIVMCSVLTNAPVLAESYPLVESKCGSCKSCVENCPANALLGNEWTVSGGRESVVDVSKCCCALKCMVYCPWTVKYANGNT
;
A
#
# COMPACT_ATOMS: atom_id res chain seq x y z
N MET A 1 -22.33 4.65 11.35
CA MET A 1 -20.92 4.24 11.52
C MET A 1 -20.20 4.08 10.17
N ILE A 2 -20.67 3.28 9.22
CA ILE A 2 -19.94 3.08 7.92
C ILE A 2 -19.79 4.41 7.16
N ASN A 3 -20.88 5.13 6.90
CA ASN A 3 -20.82 6.41 6.23
C ASN A 3 -19.99 7.42 7.02
N GLU A 4 -20.16 7.47 8.33
CA GLU A 4 -19.39 8.31 9.25
C GLU A 4 -17.88 8.05 9.15
N ILE A 5 -17.43 6.78 9.17
CA ILE A 5 -16.03 6.43 9.01
C ILE A 5 -15.50 6.88 7.63
N LYS A 6 -16.27 6.60 6.58
CA LYS A 6 -15.90 6.96 5.21
C LYS A 6 -15.79 8.47 5.03
N ASP A 7 -16.77 9.20 5.52
CA ASP A 7 -16.81 10.66 5.43
C ASP A 7 -15.63 11.29 6.17
N VAL A 8 -15.36 10.84 7.41
CA VAL A 8 -14.22 11.33 8.19
C VAL A 8 -12.89 11.01 7.51
N LEU A 9 -12.70 9.80 6.95
CA LEU A 9 -11.47 9.47 6.24
C LEU A 9 -11.24 10.40 5.04
N PHE A 10 -12.29 10.72 4.28
CA PHE A 10 -12.19 11.69 3.18
C PHE A 10 -11.91 13.11 3.68
N GLU A 11 -12.53 13.55 4.78
CA GLU A 11 -12.26 14.85 5.40
C GLU A 11 -10.81 14.95 5.90
N GLN A 12 -10.21 13.83 6.30
CA GLN A 12 -8.80 13.74 6.72
C GLN A 12 -7.83 13.54 5.56
N GLY A 13 -8.30 13.64 4.31
CA GLY A 13 -7.46 13.63 3.12
C GLY A 13 -7.24 12.26 2.47
N ALA A 14 -7.98 11.23 2.86
CA ALA A 14 -7.97 10.00 2.09
C ALA A 14 -8.66 10.23 0.73
N ASP A 15 -8.04 9.76 -0.35
CA ASP A 15 -8.61 9.83 -1.70
C ASP A 15 -9.42 8.57 -2.04
N VAL A 16 -9.07 7.45 -1.43
CA VAL A 16 -9.73 6.15 -1.65
C VAL A 16 -9.98 5.48 -0.31
N VAL A 17 -11.18 4.93 -0.12
CA VAL A 17 -11.56 4.12 1.05
C VAL A 17 -12.24 2.85 0.59
N ARG A 18 -11.85 1.69 1.17
CA ARG A 18 -12.44 0.37 0.92
C ARG A 18 -12.69 -0.36 2.24
N PHE A 19 -13.83 -1.00 2.35
CA PHE A 19 -14.13 -1.96 3.41
C PHE A 19 -13.98 -3.37 2.84
N VAL A 20 -12.98 -4.09 3.29
CA VAL A 20 -12.47 -5.29 2.62
C VAL A 20 -12.72 -6.52 3.49
N ASP A 21 -13.27 -7.57 2.91
CA ASP A 21 -13.31 -8.90 3.51
C ASP A 21 -11.91 -9.55 3.39
N ILE A 22 -11.31 -9.84 4.53
CA ILE A 22 -10.00 -10.50 4.63
C ILE A 22 -10.09 -11.88 5.29
N SER A 23 -11.28 -12.43 5.42
CA SER A 23 -11.53 -13.73 6.07
C SER A 23 -10.87 -14.93 5.36
N SER A 24 -10.49 -14.75 4.08
CA SER A 24 -9.77 -15.75 3.29
C SER A 24 -8.28 -15.87 3.64
N PHE A 25 -7.72 -14.94 4.41
CA PHE A 25 -6.32 -14.99 4.84
C PHE A 25 -6.14 -15.79 6.13
N PRO A 26 -4.93 -16.34 6.37
CA PRO A 26 -4.62 -17.02 7.64
C PRO A 26 -4.89 -16.11 8.85
N LYS A 27 -5.49 -16.66 9.90
CA LYS A 27 -5.85 -15.91 11.10
C LYS A 27 -4.62 -15.30 11.80
N GLU A 28 -3.50 -15.95 11.68
CA GLU A 28 -2.21 -15.46 12.20
C GLU A 28 -1.81 -14.13 11.54
N GLN A 29 -2.04 -13.98 10.24
CA GLN A 29 -1.75 -12.75 9.51
C GLN A 29 -2.82 -11.67 9.73
N THR A 30 -4.07 -12.06 9.95
CA THR A 30 -5.17 -11.10 10.17
C THR A 30 -5.42 -10.81 11.65
N LEU A 31 -4.62 -11.38 12.55
CA LEU A 31 -4.81 -11.29 14.00
C LEU A 31 -6.21 -11.73 14.44
N GLY A 32 -6.84 -12.63 13.67
CA GLY A 32 -8.19 -13.11 13.89
C GLY A 32 -9.31 -12.20 13.40
N PHE A 33 -9.00 -11.04 12.83
CA PHE A 33 -9.98 -10.16 12.19
C PHE A 33 -10.41 -10.69 10.83
N GLU A 34 -11.65 -10.41 10.46
CA GLU A 34 -12.22 -10.81 9.16
C GLU A 34 -12.42 -9.61 8.22
N LYS A 35 -12.18 -8.40 8.72
CA LYS A 35 -12.42 -7.16 7.97
C LYS A 35 -11.27 -6.19 8.12
N ALA A 36 -11.01 -5.48 7.03
CA ALA A 36 -10.08 -4.36 7.01
C ALA A 36 -10.76 -3.10 6.45
N ILE A 37 -10.38 -1.95 6.98
CA ILE A 37 -10.67 -0.65 6.40
C ILE A 37 -9.38 -0.16 5.79
N LEU A 38 -9.31 -0.21 4.45
CA LEU A 38 -8.17 0.27 3.67
C LEU A 38 -8.45 1.68 3.19
N PHE A 39 -7.47 2.54 3.27
CA PHE A 39 -7.53 3.87 2.68
C PHE A 39 -6.18 4.26 2.08
N CYS A 40 -6.25 5.14 1.08
CA CYS A 40 -5.07 5.60 0.35
C CYS A 40 -5.11 7.12 0.22
N MET A 41 -3.90 7.72 0.17
CA MET A 41 -3.67 9.09 -0.28
C MET A 41 -2.90 9.05 -1.59
N VAL A 42 -3.31 9.89 -2.55
CA VAL A 42 -2.73 9.95 -3.88
C VAL A 42 -1.64 11.00 -3.92
N LEU A 43 -0.48 10.66 -4.48
CA LEU A 43 0.60 11.62 -4.72
C LEU A 43 0.20 12.61 -5.81
N SER A 44 0.60 13.87 -5.68
CA SER A 44 0.28 14.90 -6.66
C SER A 44 0.92 14.61 -8.02
N LYS A 45 0.27 15.08 -9.08
CA LYS A 45 0.82 14.99 -10.44
C LYS A 45 2.15 15.74 -10.55
N GLU A 46 2.24 16.85 -9.86
CA GLU A 46 3.45 17.67 -9.81
C GLU A 46 4.62 16.88 -9.18
N TYR A 47 4.40 16.22 -8.04
CA TYR A 47 5.41 15.37 -7.43
C TYR A 47 5.92 14.28 -8.38
N ILE A 48 5.02 13.63 -9.12
CA ILE A 48 5.40 12.58 -10.08
C ILE A 48 6.24 13.15 -11.22
N ILE A 49 5.85 14.31 -11.75
CA ILE A 49 6.57 14.99 -12.85
C ILE A 49 7.96 15.45 -12.38
N ASP A 50 8.03 16.09 -11.21
CA ASP A 50 9.27 16.58 -10.61
C ASP A 50 10.26 15.45 -10.33
N SER A 51 9.79 14.38 -9.68
CA SER A 51 10.60 13.19 -9.37
C SER A 51 11.08 12.46 -10.63
N ARG A 52 10.29 12.48 -11.71
CA ARG A 52 10.65 11.90 -12.99
C ARG A 52 11.75 12.73 -13.70
N ASN A 53 11.73 14.04 -13.53
CA ASN A 53 12.69 14.98 -14.10
C ASN A 53 13.94 15.20 -13.21
N ASP A 54 14.17 14.32 -12.25
CA ASP A 54 15.34 14.37 -11.34
C ASP A 54 15.45 15.68 -10.54
N LYS A 55 14.32 16.34 -10.26
CA LYS A 55 14.31 17.48 -9.36
C LYS A 55 14.84 17.03 -7.98
N PRO A 56 15.75 17.79 -7.37
CA PRO A 56 16.29 17.44 -6.05
C PRO A 56 15.17 17.17 -5.03
N ILE A 57 15.29 16.07 -4.29
CA ILE A 57 14.36 15.72 -3.24
C ILE A 57 14.67 16.58 -2.01
N ASP A 58 13.66 17.29 -1.54
CA ASP A 58 13.68 17.91 -0.21
C ASP A 58 13.18 16.87 0.80
N TRP A 59 14.10 16.15 1.44
CA TRP A 59 13.76 15.07 2.35
C TRP A 59 12.91 15.48 3.56
N GLU A 60 12.95 16.75 3.96
CA GLU A 60 12.13 17.26 5.06
C GLU A 60 10.68 17.49 4.64
N ASN A 61 10.46 17.80 3.34
CA ASN A 61 9.15 18.11 2.78
C ASN A 61 8.78 17.16 1.61
N ASP A 62 9.38 15.97 1.55
CA ASP A 62 9.05 15.00 0.53
C ASP A 62 7.60 14.54 0.65
N GLU A 63 6.82 14.72 -0.40
CA GLU A 63 5.38 14.44 -0.40
C GLU A 63 5.08 12.97 -0.13
N TYR A 64 5.91 12.05 -0.65
CA TYR A 64 5.72 10.63 -0.42
C TYR A 64 5.85 10.31 1.06
N LEU A 65 6.94 10.76 1.70
CA LEU A 65 7.19 10.52 3.13
C LEU A 65 6.14 11.19 4.01
N LEU A 66 5.73 12.42 3.67
CA LEU A 66 4.67 13.12 4.41
C LEU A 66 3.35 12.36 4.33
N LYS A 67 2.93 11.91 3.15
CA LYS A 67 1.68 11.16 2.99
C LYS A 67 1.75 9.76 3.60
N GLU A 68 2.91 9.09 3.56
CA GLU A 68 3.13 7.82 4.25
C GLU A 68 2.91 7.99 5.76
N HIS A 69 3.51 9.02 6.35
CA HIS A 69 3.29 9.34 7.75
C HIS A 69 1.82 9.73 8.08
N MET A 70 1.17 10.46 7.18
CA MET A 70 -0.24 10.85 7.34
C MET A 70 -1.18 9.64 7.34
N VAL A 71 -1.03 8.70 6.41
CA VAL A 71 -1.89 7.49 6.38
C VAL A 71 -1.66 6.61 7.61
N GLU A 72 -0.43 6.50 8.11
CA GLU A 72 -0.14 5.76 9.34
C GLU A 72 -0.80 6.40 10.57
N LYS A 73 -0.66 7.71 10.75
CA LYS A 73 -1.34 8.43 11.83
C LYS A 73 -2.86 8.33 11.74
N LEU A 74 -3.40 8.38 10.53
CA LEU A 74 -4.83 8.23 10.31
C LEU A 74 -5.31 6.81 10.67
N ALA A 75 -4.47 5.78 10.43
CA ALA A 75 -4.77 4.42 10.85
C ALA A 75 -4.80 4.28 12.37
N ASP A 76 -3.84 4.87 13.07
CA ASP A 76 -3.80 4.86 14.54
C ASP A 76 -5.03 5.57 15.11
N TRP A 77 -5.33 6.76 14.61
CA TRP A 77 -6.53 7.50 15.01
C TRP A 77 -7.83 6.72 14.76
N LEU A 78 -7.95 6.06 13.59
CA LEU A 78 -9.14 5.28 13.25
C LEU A 78 -9.30 4.05 14.16
N ALA A 79 -8.19 3.39 14.52
CA ALA A 79 -8.23 2.29 15.46
C ALA A 79 -8.73 2.74 16.85
N ASP A 80 -8.22 3.88 17.35
CA ASP A 80 -8.68 4.48 18.60
C ASP A 80 -10.16 4.89 18.52
N TYR A 81 -10.58 5.49 17.42
CA TYR A 81 -11.98 5.83 17.19
C TYR A 81 -12.90 4.61 17.26
N ILE A 82 -12.50 3.50 16.62
CA ILE A 82 -13.25 2.24 16.64
C ILE A 82 -13.29 1.66 18.06
N HIS A 83 -12.20 1.71 18.81
CA HIS A 83 -12.14 1.30 20.22
C HIS A 83 -13.10 2.12 21.10
N CYS A 84 -13.17 3.44 20.89
CA CYS A 84 -14.12 4.30 21.62
C CYS A 84 -15.59 3.96 21.32
N LYS A 85 -15.88 3.33 20.19
CA LYS A 85 -17.22 2.81 19.84
C LYS A 85 -17.49 1.40 20.40
N GLY A 86 -16.56 0.81 21.17
CA GLY A 86 -16.71 -0.48 21.83
C GLY A 86 -16.33 -1.69 20.95
N PHE A 87 -15.64 -1.49 19.83
CA PHE A 87 -15.16 -2.56 18.95
C PHE A 87 -13.65 -2.74 19.05
N GLN A 88 -13.17 -3.89 18.58
CA GLN A 88 -11.73 -4.15 18.47
C GLN A 88 -11.22 -3.65 17.12
N ALA A 89 -10.01 -3.10 17.13
CA ALA A 89 -9.32 -2.67 15.94
C ALA A 89 -7.80 -2.83 16.11
N HIS A 90 -7.09 -2.99 15.01
CA HIS A 90 -5.63 -3.00 14.95
C HIS A 90 -5.18 -2.12 13.80
N SER A 91 -4.52 -1.01 14.14
CA SER A 91 -3.84 -0.18 13.14
C SER A 91 -2.67 -0.95 12.56
N GLN A 92 -2.54 -0.96 11.26
CA GLN A 92 -1.40 -1.53 10.57
C GLN A 92 -0.28 -0.49 10.29
N SER A 93 -0.23 0.61 11.07
CA SER A 93 0.92 1.52 11.04
C SER A 93 2.20 0.80 11.46
N GLY A 94 3.33 1.19 10.87
CA GLY A 94 4.63 0.58 11.20
C GLY A 94 4.97 0.72 12.69
N GLU A 95 4.64 1.87 13.31
CA GLU A 95 4.87 2.09 14.74
C GLU A 95 4.00 1.17 15.59
N ASN A 96 2.70 1.04 15.30
CA ASN A 96 1.81 0.16 16.05
C ASN A 96 2.20 -1.32 15.89
N ASN A 97 2.53 -1.75 14.69
CA ASN A 97 3.01 -3.11 14.44
C ASN A 97 4.29 -3.41 15.24
N LYS A 98 5.28 -2.53 15.18
CA LYS A 98 6.53 -2.67 15.95
C LYS A 98 6.29 -2.72 17.45
N ARG A 99 5.40 -1.87 18.00
CA ARG A 99 5.05 -1.83 19.43
C ARG A 99 4.43 -3.15 19.88
N ASN A 100 3.68 -3.81 19.04
CA ASN A 100 3.01 -5.09 19.33
C ASN A 100 3.85 -6.32 18.94
N GLY A 101 5.10 -6.15 18.51
CA GLY A 101 5.98 -7.24 18.13
C GLY A 101 5.65 -7.90 16.79
N TYR A 102 4.88 -7.21 15.94
CA TYR A 102 4.59 -7.68 14.60
C TYR A 102 5.60 -7.13 13.61
N ILE A 103 5.94 -7.96 12.63
CA ILE A 103 6.86 -7.58 11.54
C ILE A 103 6.04 -7.32 10.30
N GLU A 104 6.25 -6.16 9.69
CA GLU A 104 5.78 -5.92 8.34
C GLU A 104 6.74 -6.63 7.38
N GLN A 105 6.21 -7.47 6.48
CA GLN A 105 7.00 -8.26 5.52
C GLN A 105 7.88 -7.39 4.58
N ALA A 106 7.75 -6.07 4.66
CA ALA A 106 8.50 -5.12 3.85
C ALA A 106 9.96 -4.94 4.32
N TYR A 107 10.24 -5.14 5.60
CA TYR A 107 11.57 -5.01 6.20
C TYR A 107 11.95 -6.30 6.90
N ILE A 108 12.37 -7.30 6.15
CA ILE A 108 13.06 -8.44 6.75
C ILE A 108 14.50 -7.99 6.97
N ASP A 109 14.76 -7.47 8.15
CA ASP A 109 16.09 -7.54 8.72
C ASP A 109 16.37 -9.02 8.99
N PRO A 110 17.39 -9.64 8.38
CA PRO A 110 17.70 -11.04 8.59
C PRO A 110 17.95 -11.42 10.06
N GLU A 111 18.24 -10.44 10.93
CA GLU A 111 18.45 -10.62 12.37
C GLU A 111 17.14 -10.58 13.18
N LEU A 112 16.01 -10.11 12.60
CA LEU A 112 14.70 -9.98 13.25
C LEU A 112 13.70 -11.08 12.82
N GLN A 113 14.15 -12.29 12.57
CA GLN A 113 13.33 -13.40 12.06
C GLN A 113 12.28 -13.98 13.04
N GLU A 114 12.11 -13.42 14.23
CA GLU A 114 11.14 -13.88 15.21
C GLU A 114 9.97 -12.90 15.39
N GLY A 115 9.01 -12.91 14.45
CA GLY A 115 7.78 -12.12 14.58
C GLY A 115 6.65 -12.63 13.71
N ILE A 116 5.41 -12.36 14.14
CA ILE A 116 4.22 -12.67 13.35
C ILE A 116 4.09 -11.63 12.25
N SER A 117 4.16 -12.08 10.99
CA SER A 117 3.89 -11.20 9.85
C SER A 117 2.41 -10.89 9.77
N VAL A 118 2.05 -9.62 9.89
CA VAL A 118 0.68 -9.16 9.62
C VAL A 118 0.42 -9.15 8.12
N ILE A 119 -0.88 -9.14 7.74
CA ILE A 119 -1.30 -9.10 6.35
C ILE A 119 -0.72 -7.86 5.64
N PRO A 120 -0.01 -8.01 4.50
CA PRO A 120 0.57 -6.87 3.79
C PRO A 120 -0.51 -5.92 3.25
N GLN A 121 -0.28 -4.61 3.33
CA GLN A 121 -1.18 -3.57 2.80
C GLN A 121 -1.58 -3.83 1.33
N LYS A 122 -0.60 -4.23 0.50
CA LYS A 122 -0.85 -4.57 -0.92
C LYS A 122 -1.75 -5.78 -1.11
N ALA A 123 -1.73 -6.74 -0.17
CA ALA A 123 -2.62 -7.89 -0.21
C ALA A 123 -4.06 -7.45 0.11
N VAL A 124 -4.26 -6.59 1.11
CA VAL A 124 -5.56 -5.99 1.43
C VAL A 124 -6.09 -5.19 0.23
N ALA A 125 -5.25 -4.33 -0.38
CA ALA A 125 -5.62 -3.55 -1.55
C ALA A 125 -6.00 -4.42 -2.76
N ARG A 126 -5.29 -5.55 -2.96
CA ARG A 126 -5.57 -6.49 -4.04
C ARG A 126 -6.93 -7.19 -3.87
N VAL A 127 -7.25 -7.70 -2.68
CA VAL A 127 -8.57 -8.32 -2.43
C VAL A 127 -9.67 -7.26 -2.31
N GLY A 128 -9.32 -6.00 -2.01
CA GLY A 128 -10.20 -4.85 -2.12
C GLY A 128 -10.45 -4.38 -3.56
N GLY A 129 -9.97 -5.10 -4.57
CA GLY A 129 -10.25 -4.83 -5.98
C GLY A 129 -9.70 -3.52 -6.51
N LEU A 130 -8.75 -2.89 -5.81
CA LEU A 130 -8.22 -1.57 -6.20
C LEU A 130 -7.25 -1.65 -7.39
N GLY A 131 -6.64 -2.80 -7.62
CA GLY A 131 -5.63 -2.96 -8.65
C GLY A 131 -4.82 -4.24 -8.48
N PHE A 132 -3.57 -4.21 -8.92
CA PHE A 132 -2.69 -5.36 -8.95
C PHE A 132 -1.27 -5.02 -8.47
N ILE A 133 -0.49 -6.02 -8.12
CA ILE A 133 0.94 -5.85 -7.82
C ILE A 133 1.70 -5.99 -9.14
N GLY A 134 2.43 -4.95 -9.52
CA GLY A 134 3.19 -4.90 -10.77
C GLY A 134 4.57 -5.56 -10.67
N LYS A 135 5.28 -5.60 -11.81
CA LYS A 135 6.67 -6.09 -11.89
C LYS A 135 7.67 -5.29 -11.06
N SER A 136 7.29 -4.10 -10.61
CA SER A 136 8.05 -3.27 -9.67
C SER A 136 7.84 -3.64 -8.21
N ASN A 137 7.03 -4.65 -7.92
CA ASN A 137 6.49 -4.93 -6.59
C ASN A 137 5.65 -3.78 -5.98
N LEU A 138 5.39 -2.72 -6.73
CA LEU A 138 4.47 -1.68 -6.29
C LEU A 138 3.03 -2.08 -6.61
N PHE A 139 2.10 -1.57 -5.82
CA PHE A 139 0.69 -1.69 -6.11
C PHE A 139 0.32 -0.69 -7.22
N VAL A 140 -0.45 -1.14 -8.20
CA VAL A 140 -0.83 -0.35 -9.39
C VAL A 140 -2.33 -0.30 -9.49
N THR A 141 -2.90 0.90 -9.43
CA THR A 141 -4.31 1.16 -9.72
C THR A 141 -4.50 1.60 -11.17
N GLU A 142 -5.71 1.45 -11.69
CA GLU A 142 -6.03 1.91 -13.04
C GLU A 142 -6.06 3.43 -13.14
N GLU A 143 -6.49 4.10 -12.07
CA GLU A 143 -6.69 5.55 -12.04
C GLU A 143 -5.40 6.32 -11.72
N TYR A 144 -4.62 5.86 -10.72
CA TYR A 144 -3.46 6.60 -10.20
C TYR A 144 -2.12 5.92 -10.49
N GLY A 145 -2.13 4.77 -11.16
CA GLY A 145 -0.92 3.95 -11.28
C GLY A 145 -0.39 3.55 -9.90
N SER A 146 0.91 3.73 -9.67
CA SER A 146 1.55 3.49 -8.37
C SER A 146 1.69 4.77 -7.53
N ALA A 147 1.06 5.89 -7.92
CA ALA A 147 1.14 7.17 -7.22
C ALA A 147 0.23 7.20 -5.98
N ILE A 148 0.29 6.16 -5.16
CA ILE A 148 -0.53 6.04 -3.94
C ILE A 148 0.32 5.58 -2.76
N VAL A 149 -0.01 6.09 -1.59
CA VAL A 149 0.40 5.54 -0.29
C VAL A 149 -0.84 5.01 0.42
N MET A 150 -0.70 3.96 1.22
CA MET A 150 -1.86 3.28 1.81
C MET A 150 -1.57 2.76 3.20
N CYS A 151 -2.60 2.75 4.03
CA CYS A 151 -2.61 2.03 5.29
C CYS A 151 -3.97 1.39 5.52
N SER A 152 -4.07 0.48 6.46
CA SER A 152 -5.34 -0.15 6.82
C SER A 152 -5.48 -0.38 8.31
N VAL A 153 -6.74 -0.58 8.73
CA VAL A 153 -7.10 -0.95 10.09
C VAL A 153 -7.90 -2.25 10.03
N LEU A 154 -7.42 -3.28 10.72
CA LEU A 154 -8.16 -4.53 10.89
C LEU A 154 -9.20 -4.34 12.01
N THR A 155 -10.42 -4.88 11.86
CA THR A 155 -11.46 -4.63 12.84
C THR A 155 -12.57 -5.69 12.85
N ASN A 156 -13.24 -5.83 14.01
CA ASN A 156 -14.48 -6.56 14.15
C ASN A 156 -15.72 -5.66 14.15
N ALA A 157 -15.54 -4.34 13.94
CA ALA A 157 -16.66 -3.41 13.84
C ALA A 157 -17.65 -3.85 12.76
N PRO A 158 -18.96 -3.54 12.92
CA PRO A 158 -19.99 -3.94 11.97
C PRO A 158 -19.97 -3.07 10.70
N VAL A 159 -18.80 -3.01 10.04
CA VAL A 159 -18.66 -2.42 8.72
C VAL A 159 -19.08 -3.44 7.67
N LEU A 160 -19.72 -2.98 6.61
CA LEU A 160 -20.09 -3.82 5.47
C LEU A 160 -18.83 -4.02 4.61
N ALA A 161 -18.10 -5.10 4.88
CA ALA A 161 -16.98 -5.49 4.04
C ALA A 161 -17.50 -6.14 2.76
N GLU A 162 -16.91 -5.79 1.64
CA GLU A 162 -17.28 -6.28 0.32
C GLU A 162 -16.17 -7.19 -0.23
N SER A 163 -16.61 -8.19 -0.99
CA SER A 163 -15.71 -8.99 -1.82
C SER A 163 -15.65 -8.38 -3.21
N TYR A 164 -14.45 -8.09 -3.65
CA TYR A 164 -14.22 -7.49 -4.97
C TYR A 164 -13.57 -8.49 -5.93
N PRO A 165 -13.85 -8.41 -7.23
CA PRO A 165 -13.13 -9.22 -8.20
C PRO A 165 -11.65 -8.83 -8.21
N LEU A 166 -10.77 -9.84 -8.24
CA LEU A 166 -9.33 -9.60 -8.35
C LEU A 166 -9.00 -8.97 -9.70
N VAL A 167 -8.14 -7.97 -9.66
CA VAL A 167 -7.60 -7.34 -10.87
C VAL A 167 -6.29 -8.03 -11.24
N GLU A 168 -6.25 -8.64 -12.43
CA GLU A 168 -5.05 -9.29 -12.95
C GLU A 168 -4.01 -8.25 -13.38
N SER A 169 -2.72 -8.65 -13.33
CA SER A 169 -1.63 -7.78 -13.77
C SER A 169 -1.80 -7.38 -15.23
N LYS A 170 -1.68 -6.09 -15.48
CA LYS A 170 -1.71 -5.50 -16.83
C LYS A 170 -0.31 -5.04 -17.28
N CYS A 171 0.76 -5.55 -16.66
CA CYS A 171 2.14 -5.25 -17.03
C CYS A 171 2.52 -5.84 -18.39
N GLY A 172 2.10 -7.07 -18.72
CA GLY A 172 2.37 -7.74 -19.99
C GLY A 172 3.86 -7.69 -20.36
N SER A 173 4.18 -7.22 -21.57
CA SER A 173 5.56 -7.09 -22.06
C SER A 173 6.30 -5.84 -21.57
N CYS A 174 5.65 -4.95 -20.80
CA CYS A 174 6.25 -3.72 -20.30
C CYS A 174 7.47 -4.01 -19.39
N LYS A 175 8.54 -3.24 -19.58
CA LYS A 175 9.78 -3.30 -18.79
C LYS A 175 10.20 -1.94 -18.23
N SER A 176 9.35 -0.91 -18.32
CA SER A 176 9.70 0.47 -18.00
C SER A 176 10.29 0.61 -16.58
N CYS A 177 9.71 -0.06 -15.58
CA CYS A 177 10.24 -0.03 -14.22
C CYS A 177 11.62 -0.69 -14.10
N VAL A 178 11.88 -1.77 -14.85
CA VAL A 178 13.16 -2.48 -14.87
C VAL A 178 14.25 -1.62 -15.49
N GLU A 179 13.95 -1.05 -16.68
CA GLU A 179 14.89 -0.23 -17.46
C GLU A 179 15.26 1.09 -16.76
N ASN A 180 14.39 1.61 -15.90
CA ASN A 180 14.61 2.84 -15.15
C ASN A 180 15.04 2.61 -13.69
N CYS A 181 15.29 1.37 -13.27
CA CYS A 181 15.78 1.10 -11.92
C CYS A 181 17.29 1.38 -11.82
N PRO A 182 17.73 2.43 -11.09
CA PRO A 182 19.16 2.79 -11.05
C PRO A 182 20.02 1.74 -10.35
N ALA A 183 19.40 0.93 -9.50
CA ALA A 183 20.08 -0.13 -8.74
C ALA A 183 19.97 -1.51 -9.42
N ASN A 184 19.31 -1.63 -10.57
CA ASN A 184 19.03 -2.92 -11.24
C ASN A 184 18.42 -3.97 -10.28
N ALA A 185 17.58 -3.53 -9.35
CA ALA A 185 16.96 -4.38 -8.34
C ALA A 185 15.76 -5.18 -8.86
N LEU A 186 15.16 -4.79 -9.98
CA LEU A 186 13.92 -5.39 -10.50
C LEU A 186 14.23 -6.52 -11.49
N LEU A 187 13.62 -7.69 -11.27
CA LEU A 187 13.88 -8.91 -12.03
C LEU A 187 13.05 -9.02 -13.32
N GLY A 188 12.00 -8.20 -13.48
CA GLY A 188 11.16 -8.16 -14.67
C GLY A 188 10.09 -9.25 -14.75
N ASN A 189 9.97 -10.08 -13.74
CA ASN A 189 8.96 -11.13 -13.67
C ASN A 189 7.57 -10.56 -13.28
N GLU A 190 6.51 -11.27 -13.63
CA GLU A 190 5.17 -11.02 -13.07
C GLU A 190 5.13 -11.45 -11.61
N TRP A 191 4.49 -10.64 -10.76
CA TRP A 191 4.24 -11.01 -9.38
C TRP A 191 3.19 -12.12 -9.30
N THR A 192 3.43 -13.11 -8.47
CA THR A 192 2.46 -14.17 -8.15
C THR A 192 2.38 -14.39 -6.65
N VAL A 193 1.28 -14.93 -6.17
CA VAL A 193 1.10 -15.24 -4.73
C VAL A 193 2.17 -16.22 -4.25
N SER A 194 2.51 -17.24 -5.06
CA SER A 194 3.52 -18.25 -4.70
C SER A 194 4.96 -17.73 -4.81
N GLY A 195 5.22 -16.77 -5.70
CA GLY A 195 6.56 -16.21 -5.89
C GLY A 195 6.89 -15.08 -4.91
N GLY A 196 5.87 -14.42 -4.38
CA GLY A 196 6.05 -13.32 -3.46
C GLY A 196 6.87 -12.16 -4.03
N ARG A 197 7.41 -11.34 -3.13
CA ARG A 197 8.23 -10.18 -3.45
C ARG A 197 9.56 -10.57 -4.09
N GLU A 198 10.19 -11.62 -3.60
CA GLU A 198 11.53 -12.07 -4.00
C GLU A 198 11.56 -12.53 -5.46
N SER A 199 10.39 -12.89 -6.04
CA SER A 199 10.29 -13.24 -7.46
C SER A 199 10.37 -12.04 -8.41
N VAL A 200 10.17 -10.81 -7.92
CA VAL A 200 10.09 -9.58 -8.74
C VAL A 200 11.14 -8.53 -8.37
N VAL A 201 11.67 -8.54 -7.14
CA VAL A 201 12.67 -7.57 -6.69
C VAL A 201 13.75 -8.21 -5.82
N ASP A 202 15.01 -7.88 -6.11
CA ASP A 202 16.15 -8.09 -5.21
C ASP A 202 16.20 -6.92 -4.23
N VAL A 203 15.66 -7.15 -3.03
CA VAL A 203 15.51 -6.10 -2.01
C VAL A 203 16.85 -5.58 -1.52
N SER A 204 17.88 -6.44 -1.50
CA SER A 204 19.22 -6.04 -1.05
C SER A 204 19.87 -4.98 -1.94
N LYS A 205 19.43 -4.87 -3.20
CA LYS A 205 19.88 -3.86 -4.15
C LYS A 205 19.01 -2.62 -4.18
N CYS A 206 17.76 -2.69 -3.69
CA CYS A 206 16.82 -1.60 -3.84
C CYS A 206 17.27 -0.36 -3.05
N CYS A 207 17.48 0.76 -3.75
CA CYS A 207 17.86 2.03 -3.15
C CYS A 207 16.67 2.99 -2.92
N CYS A 208 15.45 2.51 -3.06
CA CYS A 208 14.20 3.27 -2.85
C CYS A 208 14.10 4.59 -3.65
N ALA A 209 14.73 4.64 -4.83
CA ALA A 209 14.75 5.84 -5.67
C ALA A 209 13.41 6.19 -6.33
N LEU A 210 12.37 5.39 -6.11
CA LEU A 210 11.00 5.53 -6.64
C LEU A 210 10.90 5.66 -8.18
N LYS A 211 11.99 5.48 -8.93
CA LYS A 211 11.99 5.54 -10.40
C LYS A 211 11.06 4.51 -11.03
N CYS A 212 10.92 3.33 -10.40
CA CYS A 212 9.95 2.31 -10.81
C CYS A 212 8.49 2.80 -10.70
N MET A 213 8.19 3.73 -9.80
CA MET A 213 6.88 4.36 -9.65
C MET A 213 6.66 5.41 -10.73
N VAL A 214 7.56 6.40 -10.84
CA VAL A 214 7.35 7.58 -11.70
C VAL A 214 7.49 7.29 -13.20
N TYR A 215 8.16 6.20 -13.57
CA TYR A 215 8.25 5.72 -14.96
C TYR A 215 7.22 4.64 -15.30
N CYS A 216 6.39 4.19 -14.35
CA CYS A 216 5.31 3.26 -14.65
C CYS A 216 4.31 3.91 -15.64
N PRO A 217 3.96 3.27 -16.78
CA PRO A 217 3.03 3.86 -17.75
C PRO A 217 1.67 4.25 -17.16
N TRP A 218 1.19 3.51 -16.15
CA TRP A 218 -0.04 3.84 -15.43
C TRP A 218 0.10 5.14 -14.62
N THR A 219 1.23 5.31 -13.93
CA THR A 219 1.54 6.52 -13.18
C THR A 219 1.76 7.72 -14.12
N VAL A 220 2.43 7.47 -15.27
CA VAL A 220 2.61 8.50 -16.31
C VAL A 220 1.28 8.95 -16.90
N LYS A 221 0.37 8.01 -17.16
CA LYS A 221 -1.00 8.31 -17.63
C LYS A 221 -1.72 9.22 -16.63
N TYR A 222 -1.71 8.86 -15.35
CA TYR A 222 -2.27 9.68 -14.27
C TYR A 222 -1.67 11.09 -14.24
N ALA A 223 -0.33 11.21 -14.21
CA ALA A 223 0.36 12.49 -14.11
C ALA A 223 0.07 13.42 -15.30
N ASN A 224 -0.10 12.86 -16.50
CA ASN A 224 -0.40 13.63 -17.71
C ASN A 224 -1.89 14.02 -17.86
N GLY A 225 -2.76 13.63 -16.92
CA GLY A 225 -4.18 13.94 -16.99
C GLY A 225 -4.97 13.18 -18.06
N ASN A 226 -4.40 12.14 -18.64
CA ASN A 226 -5.07 11.28 -19.62
C ASN A 226 -5.85 10.20 -18.86
N THR A 227 -7.11 10.46 -18.57
CA THR A 227 -8.08 9.48 -18.07
C THR A 227 -8.63 8.60 -19.17
#